data_52992a9efd0e785516d824681d59f690
#
_entry.id   52992a9efd0e785516d824681d59f690
#
_cell.length_a   1.000
_cell.length_b   1.000
_cell.length_c   1.000
_cell.angle_alpha   90.00
_cell.angle_beta   90.00
_cell.angle_gamma   90.00
#
_symmetry.space_group_name_H-M   'P 1'
#
loop_
_entity.id
_entity.type
_entity.pdbx_description
1 polymer ?
#
loop_
_entity_poly.entity_id
_entity_poly.type
_entity_poly.pdbx_seq_one_letter_code
_entity_poly.pdbx_strand_id
1 'polypeptide(L)'
;MQFKGQMTAARVARRFFLSIALLTAVAGAASAQSGAPAFTPREENPEDFPAGSGRDDTFYTCTACHNFKLVAAQGMTRRQWEESLQWMYDKHKMPPLPPKEREIVLNYLEATFPPRAPAGRGGWQNPFAKP
;
A
#
# COMPACT_ATOMS: atom_id res chain seq x y z
N MET A 1 -20.65 -12.08 72.27
CA MET A 1 -19.51 -11.83 71.43
C MET A 1 -19.79 -12.41 70.01
N GLN A 2 -20.54 -11.72 69.12
CA GLN A 2 -20.86 -12.19 67.79
C GLN A 2 -21.06 -11.01 66.80
N PHE A 3 -20.14 -10.05 66.74
CA PHE A 3 -20.25 -8.94 65.79
C PHE A 3 -19.11 -8.83 64.79
N LYS A 4 -18.12 -9.74 64.79
CA LYS A 4 -16.94 -9.67 63.88
C LYS A 4 -17.13 -10.43 62.56
N GLY A 5 -18.13 -11.29 62.40
CA GLY A 5 -18.28 -12.13 61.20
C GLY A 5 -19.11 -11.49 60.08
N GLN A 6 -20.01 -10.58 60.37
CA GLN A 6 -20.92 -10.04 59.35
C GLN A 6 -20.32 -8.94 58.44
N MET A 7 -19.29 -8.24 58.94
CA MET A 7 -18.66 -7.15 58.14
C MET A 7 -17.71 -7.67 57.03
N THR A 8 -17.23 -8.89 57.14
CA THR A 8 -16.33 -9.48 56.13
C THR A 8 -17.10 -10.01 54.94
N ALA A 9 -18.26 -10.62 55.14
CA ALA A 9 -19.09 -11.17 54.05
C ALA A 9 -19.63 -10.06 53.12
N ALA A 10 -20.10 -8.95 53.67
CA ALA A 10 -20.61 -7.82 52.88
C ALA A 10 -19.49 -7.11 52.03
N ARG A 11 -18.27 -7.04 52.55
CA ARG A 11 -17.15 -6.48 51.84
C ARG A 11 -16.64 -7.36 50.70
N VAL A 12 -16.67 -8.66 50.88
CA VAL A 12 -16.31 -9.63 49.85
C VAL A 12 -17.36 -9.65 48.73
N ALA A 13 -18.64 -9.69 49.06
CA ALA A 13 -19.72 -9.63 48.08
C ALA A 13 -19.66 -8.33 47.24
N ARG A 14 -19.43 -7.18 47.88
CA ARG A 14 -19.35 -5.90 47.18
C ARG A 14 -18.14 -5.82 46.21
N ARG A 15 -17.02 -6.46 46.55
CA ARG A 15 -15.85 -6.53 45.68
C ARG A 15 -16.09 -7.47 44.49
N PHE A 16 -16.78 -8.57 44.68
CA PHE A 16 -17.17 -9.49 43.61
C PHE A 16 -18.14 -8.84 42.61
N PHE A 17 -19.16 -8.11 43.09
CA PHE A 17 -20.08 -7.41 42.19
C PHE A 17 -19.43 -6.27 41.42
N LEU A 18 -18.48 -5.54 42.02
CA LEU A 18 -17.72 -4.50 41.34
C LEU A 18 -16.77 -5.08 40.26
N SER A 19 -16.18 -6.25 40.50
CA SER A 19 -15.31 -6.91 39.53
C SER A 19 -16.08 -7.47 38.33
N ILE A 20 -17.27 -8.00 38.53
CA ILE A 20 -18.14 -8.52 37.46
C ILE A 20 -18.69 -7.36 36.61
N ALA A 21 -19.06 -6.24 37.20
CA ALA A 21 -19.54 -5.05 36.50
C ALA A 21 -18.44 -4.42 35.62
N LEU A 22 -17.17 -4.51 36.03
CA LEU A 22 -16.04 -4.00 35.23
C LEU A 22 -15.70 -4.89 34.04
N LEU A 23 -15.89 -6.21 34.15
CA LEU A 23 -15.65 -7.16 33.04
C LEU A 23 -16.69 -7.05 31.91
N THR A 24 -17.93 -6.68 32.23
CA THR A 24 -18.99 -6.53 31.22
C THR A 24 -18.89 -5.23 30.42
N ALA A 25 -18.22 -4.21 30.93
CA ALA A 25 -18.04 -2.94 30.23
C ALA A 25 -17.01 -3.00 29.09
N VAL A 26 -16.09 -3.97 29.07
CA VAL A 26 -15.06 -4.11 28.05
C VAL A 26 -15.55 -4.88 26.81
N ALA A 27 -16.61 -5.66 26.91
CA ALA A 27 -17.13 -6.46 25.79
C ALA A 27 -17.91 -5.64 24.73
N GLY A 28 -18.23 -4.37 24.99
CA GLY A 28 -19.04 -3.52 24.10
C GLY A 28 -18.26 -2.70 23.07
N ALA A 29 -16.92 -2.65 23.12
CA ALA A 29 -16.12 -1.78 22.28
C ALA A 29 -15.59 -2.41 20.96
N ALA A 30 -15.87 -3.69 20.72
CA ALA A 30 -15.31 -4.43 19.57
C ALA A 30 -16.16 -4.35 18.28
N SER A 31 -17.26 -3.61 18.25
CA SER A 31 -18.19 -3.61 17.12
C SER A 31 -18.10 -2.38 16.20
N ALA A 32 -17.13 -1.50 16.35
CA ALA A 32 -17.04 -0.25 15.61
C ALA A 32 -16.22 -0.30 14.30
N GLN A 33 -15.80 -1.48 13.86
CA GLN A 33 -14.99 -1.61 12.61
C GLN A 33 -15.73 -2.23 11.43
N SER A 34 -17.04 -2.39 11.50
CA SER A 34 -17.83 -3.03 10.43
C SER A 34 -18.46 -2.02 9.48
N GLY A 35 -17.69 -1.15 8.83
CA GLY A 35 -18.27 -0.17 7.93
C GLY A 35 -17.36 0.45 6.88
N ALA A 36 -16.06 0.20 6.91
CA ALA A 36 -15.23 0.61 5.80
C ALA A 36 -15.51 -0.33 4.59
N PRO A 37 -15.87 0.21 3.41
CA PRO A 37 -16.01 -0.63 2.23
C PRO A 37 -14.70 -1.37 2.01
N ALA A 38 -14.79 -2.69 1.85
CA ALA A 38 -13.63 -3.49 1.54
C ALA A 38 -12.99 -2.92 0.26
N PHE A 39 -11.71 -2.53 0.33
CA PHE A 39 -10.98 -2.11 -0.85
C PHE A 39 -10.92 -3.30 -1.81
N THR A 40 -11.65 -3.20 -2.92
CA THR A 40 -11.54 -4.15 -4.03
C THR A 40 -10.52 -3.58 -5.01
N PRO A 41 -9.35 -4.18 -5.17
CA PRO A 41 -8.41 -3.75 -6.19
C PRO A 41 -9.10 -3.81 -7.56
N ARG A 42 -9.10 -2.71 -8.30
CA ARG A 42 -9.55 -2.73 -9.69
C ARG A 42 -8.51 -3.50 -10.49
N GLU A 43 -8.96 -4.50 -11.21
CA GLU A 43 -8.15 -5.22 -12.19
C GLU A 43 -7.68 -4.22 -13.26
N GLU A 44 -6.40 -4.30 -13.61
CA GLU A 44 -5.78 -3.46 -14.63
C GLU A 44 -5.76 -4.20 -15.96
N ASN A 45 -5.99 -3.48 -17.04
CA ASN A 45 -5.88 -4.00 -18.39
C ASN A 45 -4.89 -3.15 -19.21
N PRO A 46 -4.25 -3.70 -20.26
CA PRO A 46 -3.35 -2.94 -21.11
C PRO A 46 -3.98 -1.65 -21.65
N GLU A 47 -5.28 -1.67 -21.93
CA GLU A 47 -6.06 -0.55 -22.48
C GLU A 47 -6.22 0.62 -21.49
N ASP A 48 -6.00 0.39 -20.21
CA ASP A 48 -6.00 1.46 -19.20
C ASP A 48 -4.76 2.40 -19.33
N PHE A 49 -3.79 2.03 -20.18
CA PHE A 49 -2.53 2.74 -20.38
C PHE A 49 -2.37 3.21 -21.83
N PRO A 50 -1.52 4.21 -22.08
CA PRO A 50 -1.38 4.81 -23.41
C PRO A 50 -1.05 3.77 -24.48
N ALA A 51 -1.72 3.87 -25.63
CA ALA A 51 -1.45 3.02 -26.78
C ALA A 51 -0.04 3.26 -27.33
N GLY A 52 0.61 2.18 -27.76
CA GLY A 52 1.95 2.23 -28.33
C GLY A 52 2.47 0.85 -28.68
N SER A 53 3.48 0.79 -29.52
CA SER A 53 4.14 -0.47 -29.85
C SER A 53 4.78 -1.07 -28.61
N GLY A 54 4.49 -2.32 -28.28
CA GLY A 54 5.00 -3.03 -27.11
C GLY A 54 4.23 -2.78 -25.82
N ARG A 55 3.05 -2.09 -25.86
CA ARG A 55 2.20 -1.88 -24.68
C ARG A 55 1.86 -3.19 -23.99
N ASP A 56 1.30 -4.11 -24.72
CA ASP A 56 0.79 -5.37 -24.19
C ASP A 56 1.94 -6.25 -23.69
N ASP A 57 3.02 -6.34 -24.46
CA ASP A 57 4.24 -7.06 -24.03
C ASP A 57 4.78 -6.51 -22.71
N THR A 58 4.88 -5.18 -22.62
CA THR A 58 5.36 -4.50 -21.40
C THR A 58 4.41 -4.70 -20.24
N PHE A 59 3.10 -4.56 -20.48
CA PHE A 59 2.08 -4.76 -19.46
C PHE A 59 2.17 -6.15 -18.84
N TYR A 60 2.11 -7.20 -19.65
CA TYR A 60 2.14 -8.59 -19.15
C TYR A 60 3.49 -8.95 -18.52
N THR A 61 4.58 -8.41 -19.03
CA THR A 61 5.90 -8.60 -18.41
C THR A 61 5.96 -8.02 -17.01
N CYS A 62 5.45 -6.79 -16.81
CA CYS A 62 5.55 -6.10 -15.53
C CYS A 62 4.51 -6.57 -14.52
N THR A 63 3.30 -6.95 -14.97
CA THR A 63 2.20 -7.35 -14.07
C THR A 63 2.36 -8.75 -13.48
N ALA A 64 3.37 -9.50 -13.89
CA ALA A 64 3.70 -10.78 -13.29
C ALA A 64 3.99 -10.71 -11.78
N CYS A 65 4.41 -9.54 -11.27
CA CYS A 65 4.82 -9.37 -9.87
C CYS A 65 4.14 -8.21 -9.14
N HIS A 66 3.70 -7.16 -9.83
CA HIS A 66 3.08 -5.96 -9.26
C HIS A 66 2.13 -5.30 -10.27
N ASN A 67 1.26 -4.39 -9.82
CA ASN A 67 0.38 -3.68 -10.74
C ASN A 67 1.15 -2.72 -11.65
N PHE A 68 0.61 -2.47 -12.85
CA PHE A 68 1.26 -1.63 -13.85
C PHE A 68 1.23 -0.14 -13.50
N LYS A 69 0.28 0.29 -12.67
CA LYS A 69 0.24 1.68 -12.17
C LYS A 69 1.52 2.07 -11.43
N LEU A 70 2.18 1.12 -10.78
CA LEU A 70 3.47 1.36 -10.15
C LEU A 70 4.53 1.76 -11.19
N VAL A 71 4.55 1.09 -12.34
CA VAL A 71 5.45 1.40 -13.46
C VAL A 71 5.06 2.73 -14.09
N ALA A 72 3.79 2.91 -14.44
CA ALA A 72 3.27 4.12 -15.07
C ALA A 72 3.43 5.38 -14.20
N ALA A 73 3.50 5.22 -12.89
CA ALA A 73 3.74 6.31 -11.96
C ALA A 73 5.20 6.81 -11.99
N GLN A 74 6.12 6.04 -12.54
CA GLN A 74 7.52 6.44 -12.71
C GLN A 74 7.66 7.42 -13.87
N GLY A 75 8.73 7.97 -14.15
CA GLY A 75 9.04 8.78 -15.34
C GLY A 75 10.55 8.81 -15.44
N MET A 76 11.09 8.03 -16.35
CA MET A 76 12.51 7.73 -16.38
C MET A 76 13.10 7.87 -17.79
N THR A 77 14.38 8.19 -17.85
CA THR A 77 15.17 8.07 -19.08
C THR A 77 15.35 6.58 -19.42
N ARG A 78 15.70 6.28 -20.67
CA ARG A 78 16.02 4.91 -21.10
C ARG A 78 17.03 4.24 -20.17
N ARG A 79 18.12 4.93 -19.85
CA ARG A 79 19.16 4.42 -18.95
C ARG A 79 18.59 4.05 -17.57
N GLN A 80 17.72 4.88 -17.01
CA GLN A 80 17.08 4.59 -15.71
C GLN A 80 16.13 3.40 -15.80
N TRP A 81 15.40 3.23 -16.92
CA TRP A 81 14.60 2.04 -17.17
C TRP A 81 15.46 0.77 -17.26
N GLU A 82 16.62 0.86 -17.95
CA GLU A 82 17.58 -0.24 -18.02
C GLU A 82 18.13 -0.63 -16.64
N GLU A 83 18.51 0.36 -15.84
CA GLU A 83 18.97 0.17 -14.46
C GLU A 83 17.87 -0.45 -13.58
N SER A 84 16.61 -0.04 -13.78
CA SER A 84 15.46 -0.60 -13.06
C SER A 84 15.22 -2.06 -13.42
N LEU A 85 15.27 -2.43 -14.69
CA LEU A 85 15.18 -3.83 -15.10
C LEU A 85 16.32 -4.67 -14.52
N GLN A 86 17.56 -4.14 -14.55
CA GLN A 86 18.69 -4.84 -13.94
C GLN A 86 18.47 -5.05 -12.43
N TRP A 87 17.93 -4.04 -11.74
CA TRP A 87 17.57 -4.17 -10.33
C TRP A 87 16.52 -5.27 -10.09
N MET A 88 15.50 -5.39 -10.97
CA MET A 88 14.49 -6.45 -10.88
C MET A 88 15.13 -7.84 -11.06
N TYR A 89 16.08 -7.98 -11.97
CA TYR A 89 16.82 -9.23 -12.16
C TYR A 89 17.63 -9.60 -10.92
N ASP A 90 18.39 -8.65 -10.39
CA ASP A 90 19.37 -8.91 -9.33
C ASP A 90 18.71 -9.09 -7.95
N LYS A 91 17.69 -8.28 -7.65
CA LYS A 91 17.10 -8.19 -6.31
C LYS A 91 15.75 -8.86 -6.18
N HIS A 92 14.95 -8.88 -7.24
CA HIS A 92 13.59 -9.39 -7.22
C HIS A 92 13.42 -10.72 -7.96
N LYS A 93 14.52 -11.32 -8.42
CA LYS A 93 14.50 -12.62 -9.11
C LYS A 93 13.66 -12.67 -10.38
N MET A 94 13.43 -11.51 -10.99
CA MET A 94 12.84 -11.46 -12.32
C MET A 94 13.75 -12.21 -13.31
N PRO A 95 13.22 -13.12 -14.13
CA PRO A 95 14.03 -13.74 -15.19
C PRO A 95 14.53 -12.69 -16.18
N PRO A 96 15.79 -12.71 -16.60
CA PRO A 96 16.28 -11.80 -17.62
C PRO A 96 15.47 -11.94 -18.91
N LEU A 97 15.01 -10.83 -19.47
CA LEU A 97 14.28 -10.82 -20.74
C LEU A 97 15.22 -11.14 -21.90
N PRO A 98 14.74 -11.91 -22.90
CA PRO A 98 15.45 -12.04 -24.15
C PRO A 98 15.75 -10.68 -24.77
N PRO A 99 16.86 -10.49 -25.48
CA PRO A 99 17.26 -9.16 -26.00
C PRO A 99 16.19 -8.44 -26.81
N LYS A 100 15.44 -9.15 -27.64
CA LYS A 100 14.35 -8.58 -28.44
C LYS A 100 13.18 -8.10 -27.58
N GLU A 101 12.77 -8.88 -26.60
CA GLU A 101 11.67 -8.50 -25.69
C GLU A 101 12.10 -7.33 -24.81
N ARG A 102 13.35 -7.35 -24.33
CA ARG A 102 13.91 -6.23 -23.57
C ARG A 102 13.86 -4.91 -24.34
N GLU A 103 14.21 -4.94 -25.63
CA GLU A 103 14.12 -3.75 -26.50
C GLU A 103 12.68 -3.27 -26.67
N ILE A 104 11.70 -4.17 -26.87
CA ILE A 104 10.29 -3.82 -26.98
C ILE A 104 9.82 -3.11 -25.70
N VAL A 105 10.12 -3.68 -24.55
CA VAL A 105 9.75 -3.13 -23.23
C VAL A 105 10.37 -1.75 -23.03
N LEU A 106 11.67 -1.61 -23.26
CA LEU A 106 12.39 -0.34 -23.08
C LEU A 106 11.90 0.75 -24.03
N ASN A 107 11.63 0.42 -25.28
CA ASN A 107 11.12 1.37 -26.27
C ASN A 107 9.74 1.90 -25.88
N TYR A 108 8.83 1.03 -25.41
CA TYR A 108 7.54 1.45 -24.94
C TYR A 108 7.64 2.33 -23.67
N LEU A 109 8.45 1.92 -22.69
CA LEU A 109 8.60 2.66 -21.43
C LEU A 109 9.21 4.05 -21.66
N GLU A 110 10.25 4.15 -22.47
CA GLU A 110 10.90 5.43 -22.80
C GLU A 110 9.94 6.38 -23.53
N ALA A 111 9.22 5.87 -24.51
CA ALA A 111 8.30 6.67 -25.31
C ALA A 111 7.08 7.13 -24.54
N THR A 112 6.58 6.30 -23.62
CA THR A 112 5.29 6.50 -22.96
C THR A 112 5.43 7.15 -21.59
N PHE A 113 6.47 6.84 -20.86
CA PHE A 113 6.72 7.34 -19.51
C PHE A 113 8.10 8.01 -19.38
N PRO A 114 8.32 9.11 -20.13
CA PRO A 114 9.57 9.86 -20.05
C PRO A 114 9.71 10.58 -18.69
N PRO A 115 10.91 11.07 -18.35
CA PRO A 115 11.12 11.87 -17.15
C PRO A 115 10.15 13.05 -17.10
N ARG A 116 9.53 13.22 -15.95
CA ARG A 116 8.68 14.41 -15.73
C ARG A 116 9.56 15.63 -15.61
N ALA A 117 9.15 16.71 -16.26
CA ALA A 117 9.79 18.00 -16.02
C ALA A 117 9.74 18.31 -14.52
N PRO A 118 10.83 18.84 -13.93
CA PRO A 118 10.79 19.33 -12.56
C PRO A 118 9.57 20.26 -12.45
N ALA A 119 8.75 20.07 -11.42
CA ALA A 119 7.68 21.02 -11.10
C ALA A 119 8.33 22.41 -11.11
N GLY A 120 7.86 23.30 -12.01
CA GLY A 120 8.42 24.63 -12.15
C GLY A 120 8.49 25.34 -10.79
N ARG A 121 9.20 26.48 -10.70
CA ARG A 121 9.44 27.21 -9.45
C ARG A 121 8.18 27.63 -8.67
N GLY A 122 6.98 27.29 -9.13
CA GLY A 122 5.71 27.33 -8.41
C GLY A 122 5.37 26.02 -7.71
N GLY A 123 6.31 25.08 -7.61
CA GLY A 123 6.14 23.81 -6.91
C GLY A 123 5.81 23.98 -5.44
N TRP A 124 5.53 22.88 -4.80
CA TRP A 124 5.12 22.81 -3.40
C TRP A 124 5.82 23.83 -2.50
N GLN A 125 5.06 24.76 -1.95
CA GLN A 125 5.53 25.71 -0.94
C GLN A 125 5.25 25.09 0.42
N ASN A 126 6.27 25.02 1.26
CA ASN A 126 6.10 24.52 2.62
C ASN A 126 5.10 25.43 3.39
N PRO A 127 3.87 24.94 3.71
CA PRO A 127 2.88 25.74 4.41
C PRO A 127 3.31 26.11 5.84
N PHE A 128 4.39 25.53 6.34
CA PHE A 128 4.95 25.78 7.67
C PHE A 128 6.22 26.65 7.63
N ALA A 129 6.67 27.08 6.43
CA ALA A 129 7.76 28.03 6.34
C ALA A 129 7.28 29.37 6.89
N LYS A 130 7.94 29.88 7.93
CA LYS A 130 7.67 31.25 8.40
C LYS A 130 8.03 32.25 7.30
N PRO A 131 7.26 33.34 7.13
CA PRO A 131 7.61 34.45 6.23
C PRO A 131 8.89 35.13 6.65
#